data_92d40cb2b6a9acef2f70135531c0a02c
#
_entry.id   92d40cb2b6a9acef2f70135531c0a02c
#
_cell.length_a   1.000
_cell.length_b   1.000
_cell.length_c   1.000
_cell.angle_alpha   90.00
_cell.angle_beta   90.00
_cell.angle_gamma   90.00
#
_symmetry.space_group_name_H-M   'P 1'
#
loop_
_entity.id
_entity.type
_entity.pdbx_description
1 polymer ?
#
loop_
_entity_poly.entity_id
_entity_poly.type
_entity_poly.pdbx_seq_one_letter_code
_entity_poly.pdbx_strand_id
1 'polypeptide(L)'
;MIERARHVPLRPVPWDPSDIATAIEEIVLDALGHFDNEGFWPAHPLDELRRGGNSSVYLGASGVIWALDYLWRAGATKSHRDFRPVLSQLLERTGLEMQSFGDYAKHGHCCVVTSGRHW
;
A
#
# COMPACT_ATOMS: atom_id res chain seq x y z
N MET A 1 -12.73 14.03 -21.46
CA MET A 1 -12.65 13.34 -22.76
C MET A 1 -12.16 11.93 -22.52
N ILE A 2 -12.97 10.90 -22.79
CA ILE A 2 -12.64 9.50 -22.46
C ILE A 2 -11.85 8.95 -23.65
N GLU A 3 -10.58 8.63 -23.45
CA GLU A 3 -9.73 8.03 -24.47
C GLU A 3 -10.11 6.55 -24.66
N ARG A 4 -10.70 6.22 -25.82
CA ARG A 4 -11.10 4.85 -26.14
C ARG A 4 -9.98 3.81 -26.08
N ALA A 5 -8.74 4.23 -26.32
CA ALA A 5 -7.56 3.36 -26.26
C ALA A 5 -7.22 2.85 -24.84
N ARG A 6 -7.77 3.49 -23.81
CA ARG A 6 -7.57 3.08 -22.39
C ARG A 6 -8.67 2.16 -21.86
N HIS A 7 -9.70 1.90 -22.66
CA HIS A 7 -10.77 0.98 -22.27
C HIS A 7 -10.47 -0.43 -22.77
N VAL A 8 -10.03 -1.29 -21.86
CA VAL A 8 -10.01 -2.73 -22.10
C VAL A 8 -11.43 -3.24 -21.88
N PRO A 9 -12.11 -3.77 -22.90
CA PRO A 9 -13.44 -4.33 -22.72
C PRO A 9 -13.35 -5.50 -21.72
N LEU A 10 -14.19 -5.46 -20.69
CA LEU A 10 -14.34 -6.58 -19.77
C LEU A 10 -14.86 -7.78 -20.55
N ARG A 11 -14.08 -8.86 -20.56
CA ARG A 11 -14.53 -10.14 -21.07
C ARG A 11 -15.31 -10.85 -19.96
N PRO A 12 -16.50 -11.38 -20.22
CA PRO A 12 -17.21 -12.22 -19.27
C PRO A 12 -16.38 -13.51 -19.08
N VAL A 13 -15.66 -13.59 -17.98
CA VAL A 13 -14.96 -14.79 -17.53
C VAL A 13 -15.79 -15.40 -16.42
N PRO A 14 -16.09 -16.70 -16.44
CA PRO A 14 -16.74 -17.36 -15.33
C PRO A 14 -15.93 -17.15 -14.04
N TRP A 15 -16.63 -16.91 -12.96
CA TRP A 15 -16.01 -16.79 -11.64
C TRP A 15 -15.52 -18.17 -11.20
N ASP A 16 -14.21 -18.33 -10.97
CA ASP A 16 -13.61 -19.52 -10.38
C ASP A 16 -12.91 -19.15 -9.07
N PRO A 17 -13.41 -19.64 -7.92
CA PRO A 17 -12.79 -19.37 -6.63
C PRO A 17 -11.35 -19.88 -6.51
N SER A 18 -10.98 -20.95 -7.23
CA SER A 18 -9.62 -21.50 -7.19
C SER A 18 -8.61 -20.62 -7.91
N ASP A 19 -9.01 -20.05 -9.05
CA ASP A 19 -8.18 -19.09 -9.79
C ASP A 19 -7.94 -17.82 -8.95
N ILE A 20 -8.98 -17.34 -8.26
CA ILE A 20 -8.86 -16.18 -7.38
C ILE A 20 -7.95 -16.47 -6.19
N ALA A 21 -8.09 -17.63 -5.55
CA ALA A 21 -7.22 -18.02 -4.45
C ALA A 21 -5.75 -18.10 -4.88
N THR A 22 -5.50 -18.65 -6.07
CA THR A 22 -4.16 -18.71 -6.66
C THR A 22 -3.61 -17.31 -6.92
N ALA A 23 -4.39 -16.44 -7.54
CA ALA A 23 -3.98 -15.06 -7.83
C ALA A 23 -3.68 -14.26 -6.54
N ILE A 24 -4.49 -14.44 -5.48
CA ILE A 24 -4.22 -13.80 -4.18
C ILE A 24 -2.90 -14.29 -3.61
N GLU A 25 -2.64 -15.60 -3.61
CA GLU A 25 -1.39 -16.16 -3.10
C GLU A 25 -0.18 -15.65 -3.88
N GLU A 26 -0.25 -15.59 -5.21
CA GLU A 26 0.81 -15.05 -6.06
C GLU A 26 1.10 -13.57 -5.74
N ILE A 27 0.07 -12.74 -5.60
CA ILE A 27 0.21 -11.33 -5.24
C ILE A 27 0.85 -11.18 -3.86
N VAL A 28 0.42 -11.99 -2.88
CA VAL A 28 0.99 -11.95 -1.52
C VAL A 28 2.45 -12.36 -1.53
N LEU A 29 2.81 -13.43 -2.24
CA LEU A 29 4.20 -13.89 -2.36
C LEU A 29 5.09 -12.85 -3.05
N ASP A 30 4.60 -12.23 -4.10
CA ASP A 30 5.31 -11.15 -4.79
C ASP A 30 5.54 -9.96 -3.86
N ALA A 31 4.50 -9.51 -3.17
CA ALA A 31 4.61 -8.42 -2.19
C ALA A 31 5.59 -8.74 -1.05
N LEU A 32 5.55 -9.96 -0.50
CA LEU A 32 6.50 -10.39 0.54
C LEU A 32 7.93 -10.49 0.01
N GLY A 33 8.12 -10.91 -1.25
CA GLY A 33 9.42 -11.03 -1.90
C GLY A 33 10.10 -9.68 -2.16
N HIS A 34 9.32 -8.61 -2.36
CA HIS A 34 9.83 -7.25 -2.59
C HIS A 34 9.97 -6.42 -1.31
N PHE A 35 9.65 -7.00 -0.16
CA PHE A 35 9.78 -6.30 1.12
C PHE A 35 11.25 -6.17 1.55
N ASP A 36 11.64 -4.96 1.90
CA ASP A 36 12.92 -4.60 2.51
C ASP A 36 12.73 -3.99 3.90
N ASN A 37 13.62 -4.29 4.85
CA ASN A 37 13.48 -3.81 6.23
C ASN A 37 13.75 -2.30 6.38
N GLU A 38 14.51 -1.71 5.47
CA GLU A 38 14.86 -0.29 5.52
C GLU A 38 13.95 0.57 4.62
N GLY A 39 13.70 0.08 3.40
CA GLY A 39 12.92 0.77 2.38
C GLY A 39 11.45 0.39 2.35
N PHE A 40 11.05 -0.71 2.97
CA PHE A 40 9.76 -1.38 2.89
C PHE A 40 9.47 -1.88 1.46
N TRP A 41 8.76 -1.13 0.64
CA TRP A 41 8.55 -1.40 -0.78
C TRP A 41 9.03 -0.24 -1.63
N PRO A 42 9.64 -0.53 -2.78
CA PRO A 42 10.07 0.52 -3.70
C PRO A 42 8.87 1.29 -4.25
N ALA A 43 9.03 2.60 -4.42
CA ALA A 43 8.05 3.40 -5.15
C ALA A 43 8.05 3.01 -6.63
N HIS A 44 6.86 3.04 -7.26
CA HIS A 44 6.77 2.84 -8.68
C HIS A 44 7.49 4.01 -9.42
N PRO A 45 8.25 3.74 -10.50
CA PRO A 45 9.01 4.80 -11.21
C PRO A 45 8.18 5.97 -11.74
N LEU A 46 6.87 5.74 -11.97
CA LEU A 46 5.93 6.78 -12.43
C LEU A 46 5.23 7.49 -11.27
N ASP A 47 5.41 7.03 -10.03
CA ASP A 47 4.95 7.75 -8.86
C ASP A 47 5.95 8.86 -8.60
N GLU A 48 5.53 10.12 -8.71
CA GLU A 48 6.34 11.30 -8.37
C GLU A 48 6.65 11.38 -6.85
N LEU A 49 6.35 10.32 -6.14
CA LEU A 49 6.61 10.17 -4.72
C LEU A 49 8.11 9.91 -4.48
N ARG A 50 8.57 10.31 -3.30
CA ARG A 50 9.98 10.30 -2.91
C ARG A 50 10.68 8.99 -3.21
N ARG A 51 11.95 9.05 -3.60
CA ARG A 51 12.85 7.90 -3.64
C ARG A 51 12.84 7.20 -2.29
N GLY A 52 12.55 5.90 -2.27
CA GLY A 52 12.49 5.10 -1.05
C GLY A 52 11.07 4.76 -0.57
N GLY A 53 10.05 4.99 -1.41
CA GLY A 53 8.66 4.63 -1.09
C GLY A 53 7.98 5.59 -0.11
N ASN A 54 6.74 5.30 0.21
CA ASN A 54 5.89 6.04 1.13
C ASN A 54 5.49 5.12 2.29
N SER A 55 5.33 5.66 3.49
CA SER A 55 4.94 4.89 4.67
C SER A 55 3.44 4.95 4.99
N SER A 56 2.69 5.83 4.33
CA SER A 56 1.27 6.06 4.61
C SER A 56 0.38 4.84 4.39
N VAL A 57 -0.82 4.86 4.97
CA VAL A 57 -1.83 3.79 4.77
C VAL A 57 -2.37 3.80 3.35
N TYR A 58 -2.53 4.97 2.74
CA TYR A 58 -3.18 5.10 1.45
C TYR A 58 -2.24 4.81 0.27
N LEU A 59 -1.00 5.27 0.34
CA LEU A 59 -0.05 5.21 -0.77
C LEU A 59 1.22 4.42 -0.43
N GLY A 60 1.28 3.72 0.71
CA GLY A 60 2.56 3.21 1.16
C GLY A 60 2.51 1.95 2.02
N ALA A 61 3.62 1.74 2.72
CA ALA A 61 3.93 0.53 3.44
C ALA A 61 2.90 0.14 4.51
N SER A 62 2.32 1.11 5.22
CA SER A 62 1.29 0.82 6.23
C SER A 62 0.06 0.17 5.62
N GLY A 63 -0.36 0.60 4.43
CA GLY A 63 -1.49 0.00 3.72
C GLY A 63 -1.19 -1.41 3.22
N VAL A 64 0.02 -1.63 2.71
CA VAL A 64 0.44 -2.96 2.26
C VAL A 64 0.51 -3.93 3.44
N ILE A 65 1.13 -3.55 4.56
CA ILE A 65 1.20 -4.38 5.78
C ILE A 65 -0.22 -4.71 6.28
N TRP A 66 -1.08 -3.70 6.34
CA TRP A 66 -2.47 -3.90 6.76
C TRP A 66 -3.21 -4.88 5.85
N ALA A 67 -3.06 -4.75 4.53
CA ALA A 67 -3.70 -5.63 3.56
C ALA A 67 -3.20 -7.08 3.66
N LEU A 68 -1.88 -7.27 3.80
CA LEU A 68 -1.28 -8.59 3.96
C LEU A 68 -1.75 -9.28 5.26
N ASP A 69 -1.77 -8.55 6.38
CA ASP A 69 -2.28 -9.07 7.66
C ASP A 69 -3.77 -9.41 7.57
N TYR A 70 -4.56 -8.56 6.91
CA TYR A 70 -5.99 -8.81 6.68
C TYR A 70 -6.23 -10.06 5.85
N LEU A 71 -5.55 -10.24 4.72
CA LEU A 71 -5.68 -11.40 3.86
C LEU A 71 -5.32 -12.70 4.59
N TRP A 72 -4.25 -12.67 5.38
CA TRP A 72 -3.86 -13.81 6.19
C TRP A 72 -4.90 -14.13 7.28
N ARG A 73 -5.38 -13.15 8.04
CA ARG A 73 -6.43 -13.36 9.07
C ARG A 73 -7.75 -13.82 8.49
N ALA A 74 -8.08 -13.37 7.29
CA ALA A 74 -9.28 -13.82 6.58
C ALA A 74 -9.14 -15.24 6.00
N GLY A 75 -7.95 -15.86 6.09
CA GLY A 75 -7.70 -17.18 5.50
C GLY A 75 -7.60 -17.18 3.97
N ALA A 76 -7.46 -16.01 3.36
CA ALA A 76 -7.36 -15.86 1.92
C ALA A 76 -5.96 -16.19 1.37
N THR A 77 -4.95 -16.23 2.23
CA THR A 77 -3.57 -16.64 1.94
C THR A 77 -3.02 -17.50 3.06
N LYS A 78 -2.07 -18.38 2.73
CA LYS A 78 -1.29 -19.15 3.71
C LYS A 78 0.03 -18.48 4.04
N SER A 79 0.50 -17.59 3.17
CA SER A 79 1.75 -16.87 3.32
C SER A 79 1.59 -15.72 4.30
N HIS A 80 2.52 -15.64 5.26
CA HIS A 80 2.50 -14.63 6.33
C HIS A 80 3.92 -14.20 6.68
N ARG A 81 4.06 -12.92 7.02
CA ARG A 81 5.27 -12.35 7.62
C ARG A 81 4.90 -11.55 8.85
N ASP A 82 5.70 -11.70 9.91
CA ASP A 82 5.58 -10.86 11.10
C ASP A 82 6.25 -9.50 10.85
N PHE A 83 5.42 -8.45 10.77
CA PHE A 83 5.88 -7.07 10.58
C PHE A 83 6.06 -6.29 11.88
N ARG A 84 5.76 -6.89 13.07
CA ARG A 84 5.92 -6.19 14.36
C ARG A 84 7.30 -5.60 14.58
N PRO A 85 8.42 -6.26 14.16
CA PRO A 85 9.76 -5.69 14.35
C PRO A 85 10.00 -4.36 13.63
N VAL A 86 9.27 -4.08 12.54
CA VAL A 86 9.46 -2.85 11.74
C VAL A 86 8.43 -1.77 12.01
N LEU A 87 7.42 -2.01 12.86
CA LEU A 87 6.33 -1.06 13.10
C LEU A 87 6.82 0.25 13.73
N SER A 88 7.79 0.20 14.64
CA SER A 88 8.34 1.43 15.27
C SER A 88 9.02 2.32 14.23
N GLN A 89 9.85 1.75 13.37
CA GLN A 89 10.50 2.47 12.27
C GLN A 89 9.46 3.03 11.29
N LEU A 90 8.42 2.25 10.97
CA LEU A 90 7.34 2.69 10.09
C LEU A 90 6.59 3.90 10.67
N LEU A 91 6.30 3.89 11.97
CA LEU A 91 5.64 5.02 12.67
C LEU A 91 6.51 6.27 12.67
N GLU A 92 7.81 6.14 12.98
CA GLU A 92 8.75 7.27 12.93
C GLU A 92 8.80 7.89 11.54
N ARG A 93 8.94 7.06 10.51
CA ARG A 93 8.97 7.49 9.11
C ARG A 93 7.68 8.18 8.71
N THR A 94 6.52 7.61 9.08
CA THR A 94 5.21 8.23 8.82
C THR A 94 5.12 9.61 9.50
N GLY A 95 5.59 9.74 10.74
CA GLY A 95 5.64 11.02 11.44
C GLY A 95 6.48 12.08 10.72
N LEU A 96 7.66 11.71 10.22
CA LEU A 96 8.53 12.60 9.44
C LEU A 96 7.90 12.98 8.09
N GLU A 97 7.30 12.03 7.41
CA GLU A 97 6.59 12.29 6.15
C GLU A 97 5.43 13.25 6.36
N MET A 98 4.61 13.06 7.40
CA MET A 98 3.49 13.95 7.72
C MET A 98 3.95 15.38 8.06
N GLN A 99 5.05 15.56 8.77
CA GLN A 99 5.62 16.87 9.04
C GLN A 99 6.01 17.60 7.75
N SER A 100 6.57 16.88 6.79
CA SER A 100 6.92 17.45 5.49
C SER A 100 5.74 17.75 4.58
N PHE A 101 4.59 17.07 4.76
CA PHE A 101 3.34 17.37 4.07
C PHE A 101 2.60 18.58 4.64
N GLY A 102 2.91 19.00 5.87
CA GLY A 102 2.32 20.21 6.47
C GLY A 102 2.54 21.49 5.64
N ASP A 103 3.62 21.54 4.86
CA ASP A 103 3.89 22.63 3.92
C ASP A 103 3.06 22.51 2.63
N TYR A 104 2.70 21.31 2.20
CA TYR A 104 1.83 21.08 1.05
C TYR A 104 0.34 21.32 1.35
N ALA A 105 -0.09 21.14 2.59
CA ALA A 105 -1.48 21.41 3.01
C ALA A 105 -1.85 22.89 2.87
N LYS A 106 -0.89 23.80 2.88
CA LYS A 106 -1.09 25.23 2.59
C LYS A 106 -1.44 25.50 1.11
N HIS A 107 -1.25 24.52 0.23
CA HIS A 107 -1.51 24.65 -1.21
C HIS A 107 -2.73 23.86 -1.70
N GLY A 108 -3.63 23.43 -0.82
CA GLY A 108 -4.99 23.00 -1.19
C GLY A 108 -5.16 21.62 -1.79
N HIS A 109 -4.25 20.68 -1.58
CA HIS A 109 -4.45 19.29 -2.00
C HIS A 109 -4.96 18.44 -0.83
N CYS A 110 -6.22 18.10 -0.94
CA CYS A 110 -6.99 17.28 -0.01
C CYS A 110 -6.48 15.83 -0.01
N CYS A 111 -5.88 15.39 1.05
CA CYS A 111 -5.76 14.04 1.60
C CYS A 111 -4.75 13.99 2.75
N VAL A 112 -4.79 15.00 3.64
CA VAL A 112 -4.03 14.93 4.88
C VAL A 112 -4.98 14.54 5.99
N VAL A 113 -4.82 13.33 6.51
CA VAL A 113 -5.37 12.99 7.82
C VAL A 113 -4.58 13.80 8.83
N THR A 114 -5.07 14.97 9.19
CA THR A 114 -4.58 15.72 10.33
C THR A 114 -4.86 14.87 11.58
N SER A 115 -3.83 14.35 12.20
CA SER A 115 -3.94 13.84 13.56
C SER A 115 -4.33 15.02 14.45
N GLY A 116 -5.61 15.17 14.68
CA GLY A 116 -6.14 16.13 15.63
C GLY A 116 -5.56 15.86 17.01
N ARG A 117 -4.65 16.71 17.47
CA ARG A 117 -4.49 16.90 18.90
C ARG A 117 -5.75 17.66 19.33
N HIS A 118 -6.64 16.97 19.91
CA HIS A 118 -7.62 17.40 20.91
C HIS A 118 -8.72 16.36 21.00
N TRP A 119 -8.50 15.44 21.92
CA TRP A 119 -9.57 14.85 22.72
C TRP A 119 -9.12 14.83 24.18
#